data_eaf43abe121b712035465d7a1769ca18
#
_entry.id   eaf43abe121b712035465d7a1769ca18
#
_cell.length_a   1.000
_cell.length_b   1.000
_cell.length_c   1.000
_cell.angle_alpha   90.00
_cell.angle_beta   90.00
_cell.angle_gamma   90.00
#
_symmetry.space_group_name_H-M   'P 1'
#
loop_
_entity.id
_entity.type
_entity.pdbx_description
1 polymer ?
#
loop_
_entity_poly.entity_id
_entity_poly.type
_entity_poly.pdbx_seq_one_letter_code
_entity_poly.pdbx_strand_id
1 'polypeptide(L)'
;MLIGEYEHSLDAKGRLIMPAKLREDMGEKFILTTGLDGCLFGFSMSEWEKFEDKLKALPITNKNARNFVRFFLSGATECELDKQGRFLIAGKLREVAKLD
;
A
#
# COMPACT_ATOMS: atom_id res chain seq x y z
N MET A 1 1.91 10.37 2.35
CA MET A 1 0.99 9.34 1.84
C MET A 1 0.95 9.41 0.33
N LEU A 2 1.09 8.30 -0.32
CA LEU A 2 1.06 8.22 -1.77
C LEU A 2 -0.23 7.56 -2.21
N ILE A 3 -1.02 8.26 -3.02
CA ILE A 3 -2.23 7.75 -3.62
C ILE A 3 -2.03 7.81 -5.12
N GLY A 4 -2.17 6.67 -5.80
CA GLY A 4 -2.00 6.71 -7.23
C GLY A 4 -2.40 5.44 -7.94
N GLU A 5 -2.74 5.60 -9.20
CA GLU A 5 -2.83 4.51 -10.14
C GLU A 5 -1.45 4.38 -10.75
N TYR A 6 -0.89 3.21 -10.69
CA TYR A 6 0.39 2.95 -11.34
C TYR A 6 0.12 2.25 -12.66
N GLU A 7 0.31 2.98 -13.74
CA GLU A 7 0.19 2.43 -15.09
C GLU A 7 1.50 1.81 -15.55
N HIS A 8 2.20 1.18 -14.64
CA HIS A 8 3.47 0.55 -14.96
C HIS A 8 3.28 -0.94 -15.12
N SER A 9 3.89 -1.48 -16.15
CA SER A 9 3.91 -2.92 -16.36
C SER A 9 4.76 -3.59 -15.30
N LEU A 10 4.26 -4.69 -14.76
CA LEU A 10 5.04 -5.54 -13.88
C LEU A 10 6.13 -6.24 -14.70
N ASP A 11 7.29 -6.47 -14.09
CA ASP A 11 8.29 -7.31 -14.71
C ASP A 11 7.86 -8.79 -14.62
N ALA A 12 8.66 -9.69 -15.19
CA ALA A 12 8.33 -11.12 -15.24
C ALA A 12 8.16 -11.74 -13.85
N LYS A 13 8.71 -11.11 -12.82
CA LYS A 13 8.63 -11.61 -11.43
C LYS A 13 7.57 -10.88 -10.61
N GLY A 14 6.76 -10.04 -11.22
CA GLY A 14 5.70 -9.30 -10.51
C GLY A 14 6.20 -8.09 -9.72
N ARG A 15 7.30 -7.47 -10.16
CA ARG A 15 7.89 -6.32 -9.49
C ARG A 15 7.60 -5.02 -10.23
N LEU A 16 7.48 -3.95 -9.46
CA LEU A 16 7.38 -2.59 -9.99
C LEU A 16 8.59 -1.77 -9.56
N ILE A 17 8.90 -0.74 -10.34
CA ILE A 17 9.96 0.20 -10.01
C ILE A 17 9.34 1.38 -9.28
N MET A 18 9.86 1.71 -8.10
CA MET A 18 9.45 2.92 -7.39
C MET A 18 10.05 4.13 -8.11
N PRO A 19 9.23 5.12 -8.53
CA PRO A 19 9.77 6.33 -9.12
C PRO A 19 10.78 7.02 -8.21
N ALA A 20 11.89 7.50 -8.78
CA ALA A 20 12.99 8.05 -8.00
C ALA A 20 12.56 9.16 -7.05
N LYS A 21 11.66 10.03 -7.49
CA LYS A 21 11.18 11.14 -6.66
C LYS A 21 10.39 10.71 -5.44
N LEU A 22 9.89 9.47 -5.43
CA LEU A 22 9.11 8.93 -4.31
C LEU A 22 9.95 8.10 -3.36
N ARG A 23 11.15 7.68 -3.77
CA ARG A 23 12.00 6.83 -2.94
C ARG A 23 12.42 7.51 -1.65
N GLU A 24 12.72 8.79 -1.71
CA GLU A 24 13.11 9.55 -0.52
C GLU A 24 11.98 9.62 0.51
N ASP A 25 10.75 9.87 0.03
CA ASP A 25 9.59 10.00 0.91
C ASP A 25 9.16 8.67 1.50
N MET A 26 9.22 7.60 0.69
CA MET A 26 8.74 6.28 1.11
C MET A 26 9.77 5.50 1.93
N GLY A 27 11.05 5.71 1.65
CA GLY A 27 12.13 4.94 2.28
C GLY A 27 12.28 3.55 1.66
N GLU A 28 13.21 2.77 2.20
CA GLU A 28 13.46 1.41 1.71
C GLU A 28 12.36 0.42 2.07
N LYS A 29 11.71 0.64 3.21
CA LYS A 29 10.58 -0.16 3.67
C LYS A 29 9.34 0.71 3.75
N PHE A 30 8.24 0.20 3.25
CA PHE A 30 6.99 0.94 3.23
C PHE A 30 5.83 -0.06 3.23
N ILE A 31 4.63 0.47 3.48
CA ILE A 31 3.41 -0.35 3.48
C ILE A 31 2.61 -0.03 2.22
N LEU A 32 2.15 -1.08 1.57
CA LEU A 32 1.25 -0.99 0.44
C LEU A 32 -0.06 -1.65 0.84
N THR A 33 -1.17 -0.98 0.61
CA THR A 33 -2.48 -1.54 0.93
C THR A 33 -3.49 -1.17 -0.16
N THR A 34 -4.62 -1.84 -0.13
CA THR A 34 -5.69 -1.54 -1.07
C THR A 34 -6.36 -0.23 -0.65
N GLY A 35 -6.52 0.66 -1.61
CA GLY A 35 -7.32 1.85 -1.44
C GLY A 35 -8.70 1.67 -2.02
N LEU A 36 -9.40 2.77 -2.19
CA LEU A 36 -10.73 2.77 -2.79
C LEU A 36 -10.60 2.75 -4.31
N ASP A 37 -11.63 2.23 -4.97
CA ASP A 37 -11.74 2.22 -6.44
C ASP A 37 -10.61 1.49 -7.16
N GLY A 38 -10.09 0.42 -6.55
CA GLY A 38 -9.07 -0.40 -7.18
C GLY A 38 -7.67 0.21 -7.16
N CYS A 39 -7.46 1.28 -6.40
CA CYS A 39 -6.16 1.91 -6.26
C CYS A 39 -5.34 1.23 -5.17
N LEU A 40 -4.03 1.43 -5.21
CA LEU A 40 -3.14 1.04 -4.13
C LEU A 40 -2.67 2.29 -3.39
N PHE A 41 -2.68 2.23 -2.07
CA PHE A 41 -2.17 3.32 -1.23
C PHE A 41 -0.82 2.90 -0.69
N GLY A 42 0.18 3.79 -0.83
CA GLY A 42 1.50 3.56 -0.28
C GLY A 42 1.77 4.52 0.88
N PHE A 43 2.36 4.00 1.95
CA PHE A 43 2.71 4.77 3.14
C PHE A 43 4.14 4.46 3.53
N SER A 44 4.91 5.50 3.91
CA SER A 44 6.15 5.26 4.62
C SER A 44 5.81 4.60 5.96
N MET A 45 6.79 3.99 6.62
CA MET A 45 6.52 3.33 7.91
C MET A 45 5.95 4.31 8.93
N SER A 46 6.50 5.53 9.00
CA SER A 46 6.00 6.54 9.95
C SER A 46 4.59 7.01 9.62
N GLU A 47 4.28 7.18 8.33
CA GLU A 47 2.93 7.56 7.91
C GLU A 47 1.93 6.45 8.20
N TRP A 48 2.35 5.19 8.02
CA TRP A 48 1.48 4.06 8.31
C TRP A 48 1.11 4.00 9.79
N GLU A 49 2.08 4.24 10.68
CA GLU A 49 1.80 4.28 12.12
C GLU A 49 0.75 5.33 12.47
N LYS A 50 0.85 6.52 11.88
CA LYS A 50 -0.13 7.58 12.08
C LYS A 50 -1.50 7.18 11.56
N PHE A 51 -1.55 6.52 10.41
CA PHE A 51 -2.79 6.06 9.82
C PHE A 51 -3.43 4.96 10.68
N GLU A 52 -2.63 4.02 11.18
CA GLU A 52 -3.12 2.99 12.10
C GLU A 52 -3.72 3.60 13.35
N ASP A 53 -3.08 4.61 13.92
CA ASP A 53 -3.59 5.29 15.11
C ASP A 53 -4.94 5.92 14.84
N LYS A 54 -5.12 6.53 13.68
CA LYS A 54 -6.41 7.09 13.28
C LYS A 54 -7.47 6.00 13.11
N LEU A 55 -7.10 4.86 12.55
CA LEU A 55 -8.03 3.74 12.40
C LEU A 55 -8.45 3.18 13.76
N LYS A 56 -7.50 3.06 14.68
CA LYS A 56 -7.78 2.55 16.03
C LYS A 56 -8.65 3.50 16.85
N ALA A 57 -8.67 4.78 16.51
CA ALA A 57 -9.50 5.77 17.19
C ALA A 57 -10.96 5.73 16.74
N LEU A 58 -11.28 5.00 15.66
CA LEU A 58 -12.65 4.86 15.19
C LEU A 58 -13.48 4.02 16.18
N PRO A 59 -14.79 4.33 16.33
CA PRO A 59 -15.61 3.63 17.33
C PRO A 59 -15.84 2.18 16.95
N ILE A 60 -15.36 1.27 17.79
CA ILE A 60 -15.49 -0.18 17.57
C ILE A 60 -16.92 -0.68 17.65
N THR A 61 -17.83 0.12 18.23
CA THR A 61 -19.24 -0.22 18.32
C THR A 61 -19.97 -0.02 16.99
N ASN A 62 -19.38 0.74 16.07
CA ASN A 62 -19.97 1.02 14.77
C ASN A 62 -19.51 -0.02 13.76
N LYS A 63 -20.44 -0.77 13.18
CA LYS A 63 -20.15 -1.82 12.23
C LYS A 63 -19.42 -1.30 10.98
N ASN A 64 -19.83 -0.14 10.48
CA ASN A 64 -19.20 0.44 9.29
C ASN A 64 -17.75 0.84 9.58
N ALA A 65 -17.49 1.37 10.77
CA ALA A 65 -16.14 1.71 11.19
C ALA A 65 -15.27 0.46 11.30
N ARG A 66 -15.80 -0.64 11.88
CA ARG A 66 -15.05 -1.90 11.97
C ARG A 66 -14.73 -2.46 10.59
N ASN A 67 -15.67 -2.40 9.66
CA ASN A 67 -15.46 -2.88 8.29
C ASN A 67 -14.40 -2.05 7.56
N PHE A 68 -14.42 -0.73 7.76
CA PHE A 68 -13.43 0.18 7.19
C PHE A 68 -12.02 -0.15 7.69
N VAL A 69 -11.87 -0.32 9.00
CA VAL A 69 -10.60 -0.70 9.61
C VAL A 69 -10.09 -2.02 9.05
N ARG A 70 -10.97 -3.02 9.00
CA ARG A 70 -10.63 -4.35 8.50
C ARG A 70 -10.18 -4.28 7.04
N PHE A 71 -10.86 -3.49 6.23
CA PHE A 71 -10.53 -3.34 4.81
C PHE A 71 -9.08 -2.91 4.63
N PHE A 72 -8.68 -1.85 5.33
CA PHE A 72 -7.32 -1.33 5.18
C PHE A 72 -6.26 -2.22 5.82
N LEU A 73 -6.51 -2.72 7.02
CA LEU A 73 -5.51 -3.51 7.73
C LEU A 73 -5.29 -4.89 7.12
N SER A 74 -6.35 -5.54 6.65
CA SER A 74 -6.23 -6.88 6.06
C SER A 74 -5.50 -6.87 4.72
N GLY A 75 -5.55 -5.74 4.01
CA GLY A 75 -4.87 -5.61 2.73
C GLY A 75 -3.43 -5.13 2.83
N ALA A 76 -2.99 -4.72 4.01
CA ALA A 76 -1.67 -4.11 4.18
C ALA A 76 -0.54 -5.13 4.03
N THR A 77 0.50 -4.74 3.30
CA THR A 77 1.67 -5.57 3.05
C THR A 77 2.92 -4.72 3.19
N GLU A 78 3.90 -5.21 3.95
CA GLU A 78 5.19 -4.55 4.03
C GLU A 78 5.99 -4.85 2.77
N CYS A 79 6.51 -3.82 2.15
CA CYS A 79 7.33 -3.93 0.95
C CYS A 79 8.73 -3.41 1.23
N GLU A 80 9.70 -3.93 0.50
CA GLU A 80 11.08 -3.51 0.62
C GLU A 80 11.65 -3.32 -0.78
N LEU A 81 12.32 -2.18 -0.99
CA LEU A 81 12.97 -1.90 -2.27
C LEU A 81 14.26 -2.71 -2.38
N ASP A 82 14.52 -3.25 -3.58
CA ASP A 82 15.81 -3.84 -3.87
C ASP A 82 16.81 -2.74 -4.26
N LYS A 83 18.04 -3.14 -4.59
CA LYS A 83 19.10 -2.18 -4.93
C LYS A 83 18.79 -1.35 -6.17
N GLN A 84 17.87 -1.82 -7.01
CA GLN A 84 17.50 -1.16 -8.24
C GLN A 84 16.18 -0.38 -8.10
N GLY A 85 15.68 -0.26 -6.87
CA GLY A 85 14.45 0.48 -6.60
C GLY A 85 13.18 -0.25 -6.98
N ARG A 86 13.23 -1.58 -7.11
CA ARG A 86 12.07 -2.40 -7.45
C ARG A 86 11.49 -3.03 -6.19
N PHE A 87 10.21 -3.33 -6.22
CA PHE A 87 9.56 -4.03 -5.12
C PHE A 87 8.52 -5.01 -5.67
N LEU A 88 8.32 -6.09 -4.92
CA LEU A 88 7.38 -7.14 -5.28
C LEU A 88 5.99 -6.78 -4.77
N ILE A 89 4.98 -6.91 -5.61
CA ILE A 89 3.59 -6.69 -5.21
C ILE A 89 2.95 -8.03 -4.93
N ALA A 90 2.36 -8.18 -3.74
CA ALA A 90 1.64 -9.39 -3.36
C ALA A 90 0.50 -9.66 -4.34
N GLY A 91 0.27 -10.94 -4.65
CA GLY A 91 -0.73 -11.33 -5.65
C GLY A 91 -2.11 -10.76 -5.37
N LYS A 92 -2.55 -10.74 -4.12
CA LYS A 92 -3.84 -10.19 -3.74
C LYS A 92 -3.98 -8.70 -4.07
N LEU A 93 -2.88 -7.94 -3.96
CA LEU A 93 -2.88 -6.51 -4.29
C LEU A 93 -2.86 -6.30 -5.80
N ARG A 94 -2.20 -7.18 -6.54
CA ARG A 94 -2.21 -7.13 -8.00
C ARG A 94 -3.62 -7.33 -8.54
N GLU A 95 -4.35 -8.28 -7.97
CA GLU A 95 -5.74 -8.53 -8.39
C GLU A 95 -6.63 -7.31 -8.15
N VAL A 96 -6.53 -6.70 -6.97
CA VAL A 96 -7.34 -5.53 -6.63
C VAL A 96 -7.06 -4.37 -7.58
N ALA A 97 -5.79 -4.11 -7.88
CA ALA A 97 -5.39 -3.02 -8.76
C ALA A 97 -5.41 -3.41 -10.24
N LYS A 98 -5.77 -4.65 -10.56
CA LYS A 98 -5.83 -5.18 -11.94
C LYS A 98 -4.48 -5.07 -12.65
N LEU A 99 -3.43 -5.33 -11.92
CA LEU A 99 -2.07 -5.39 -12.48
C LEU A 99 -1.77 -6.82 -12.94
N ASP A 100 -1.11 -6.92 -14.06
CA ASP A 100 -0.71 -8.23 -14.61
C ASP A 100 0.66 -8.67 -14.12
#